data_881d6e0100e4a515e43aac4c06a9d226
#
_entry.id   881d6e0100e4a515e43aac4c06a9d226
#
_cell.length_a   1.000
_cell.length_b   1.000
_cell.length_c   1.000
_cell.angle_alpha   90.00
_cell.angle_beta   90.00
_cell.angle_gamma   90.00
#
_symmetry.space_group_name_H-M   'P 1'
#
loop_
_entity.id
_entity.type
_entity.pdbx_description
1 polymer ?
#
loop_
_entity_poly.entity_id
_entity_poly.type
_entity_poly.pdbx_seq_one_letter_code
_entity_poly.pdbx_strand_id
1 'polypeptide(L)'
;MAFSGNFMCTSFKKELLQGTHNFTASSGNTFKLALYTNSASFNAATTAYTSANEVSNSGSYSAGGGTLTNVTPTSSGTTGLTDFADLAFTSATITARGALIYNDSAAGDPTVAVLDFGAD
;
A
#
# COMPACT_ATOMS: atom_id res chain seq x y z
N MET A 1 -13.78 14.65 4.07
CA MET A 1 -13.74 13.55 3.11
C MET A 1 -12.38 12.87 3.16
N ALA A 2 -12.39 11.64 3.55
CA ALA A 2 -11.16 10.93 3.82
C ALA A 2 -10.42 10.51 2.54
N PHE A 3 -11.11 9.84 1.64
CA PHE A 3 -10.58 9.34 0.39
C PHE A 3 -11.38 9.93 -0.76
N SER A 4 -10.73 10.15 -1.89
CA SER A 4 -11.37 10.73 -3.07
C SER A 4 -11.05 9.94 -4.34
N GLY A 5 -10.58 8.72 -4.20
CA GLY A 5 -10.28 7.83 -5.30
C GLY A 5 -8.99 7.04 -5.08
N ASN A 6 -8.65 6.26 -6.08
CA ASN A 6 -7.41 5.50 -6.11
C ASN A 6 -6.30 6.36 -6.72
N PHE A 7 -5.13 6.36 -6.11
CA PHE A 7 -4.00 7.17 -6.58
C PHE A 7 -2.70 6.37 -6.50
N MET A 8 -1.90 6.49 -7.55
CA MET A 8 -0.47 6.23 -7.46
C MET A 8 0.17 7.49 -6.91
N CYS A 9 0.86 7.41 -5.78
CA CYS A 9 1.41 8.59 -5.11
C CYS A 9 2.46 9.28 -5.99
N THR A 10 2.43 10.60 -6.03
CA THR A 10 3.36 11.39 -6.85
C THR A 10 4.81 11.15 -6.46
N SER A 11 5.09 11.08 -5.14
CA SER A 11 6.44 10.77 -4.65
C SER A 11 6.93 9.40 -5.12
N PHE A 12 6.02 8.40 -5.19
CA PHE A 12 6.36 7.09 -5.71
C PHE A 12 6.84 7.14 -7.16
N LYS A 13 6.18 7.91 -8.00
CA LYS A 13 6.56 8.05 -9.42
C LYS A 13 7.98 8.59 -9.56
N LYS A 14 8.34 9.60 -8.75
CA LYS A 14 9.69 10.13 -8.71
C LYS A 14 10.69 9.09 -8.20
N GLU A 15 10.32 8.40 -7.13
CA GLU A 15 11.18 7.40 -6.49
C GLU A 15 11.44 6.18 -7.38
N LEU A 16 10.49 5.82 -8.25
CA LEU A 16 10.72 4.81 -9.28
C LEU A 16 11.90 5.18 -10.18
N LEU A 17 11.95 6.44 -10.60
CA LEU A 17 13.03 6.94 -11.47
C LEU A 17 14.36 6.98 -10.73
N GLN A 18 14.34 7.04 -9.41
CA GLN A 18 15.54 7.04 -8.56
C GLN A 18 15.99 5.63 -8.13
N GLY A 19 15.22 4.61 -8.49
CA GLY A 19 15.53 3.23 -8.10
C GLY A 19 15.25 2.91 -6.63
N THR A 20 14.37 3.66 -5.96
CA THR A 20 14.04 3.46 -4.55
C THR A 20 13.21 2.19 -4.33
N HIS A 21 12.36 1.84 -5.28
CA HIS A 21 11.41 0.73 -5.16
C HIS A 21 11.81 -0.41 -6.10
N ASN A 22 11.96 -1.61 -5.53
CA ASN A 22 12.25 -2.83 -6.27
C ASN A 22 11.16 -3.87 -5.96
N PHE A 23 10.36 -4.21 -6.95
CA PHE A 23 9.23 -5.13 -6.83
C PHE A 23 9.57 -6.58 -7.14
N THR A 24 10.84 -6.90 -7.35
CA THR A 24 11.26 -8.28 -7.67
C THR A 24 10.95 -9.21 -6.50
N ALA A 25 10.45 -10.40 -6.81
CA ALA A 25 10.18 -11.41 -5.80
C ALA A 25 11.48 -11.82 -5.10
N SER A 26 11.41 -12.06 -3.81
CA SER A 26 12.49 -12.51 -2.92
C SER A 26 13.62 -11.51 -2.73
N SER A 27 14.18 -10.94 -3.80
CA SER A 27 15.31 -10.00 -3.72
C SER A 27 14.90 -8.54 -3.69
N GLY A 28 13.62 -8.25 -3.92
CA GLY A 28 13.11 -6.88 -3.90
C GLY A 28 12.82 -6.35 -2.51
N ASN A 29 12.18 -5.20 -2.45
CA ASN A 29 11.77 -4.59 -1.20
C ASN A 29 10.57 -5.31 -0.58
N THR A 30 10.36 -5.10 0.71
CA THR A 30 9.16 -5.53 1.41
C THR A 30 8.12 -4.43 1.35
N PHE A 31 6.96 -4.72 0.78
CA PHE A 31 5.83 -3.80 0.71
C PHE A 31 4.74 -4.28 1.66
N LYS A 32 4.01 -3.33 2.24
CA LYS A 32 2.90 -3.62 3.15
C LYS A 32 1.65 -2.88 2.73
N LEU A 33 0.50 -3.46 3.10
CA LEU A 33 -0.80 -2.85 2.90
C LEU A 33 -1.44 -2.62 4.27
N ALA A 34 -1.66 -1.35 4.61
CA ALA A 34 -2.33 -0.96 5.85
C ALA A 34 -3.74 -0.48 5.55
N LEU A 35 -4.68 -0.78 6.45
CA LEU A 35 -6.09 -0.43 6.33
C LEU A 35 -6.43 0.78 7.20
N TYR A 36 -7.31 1.64 6.71
CA TYR A 36 -7.63 2.90 7.37
C TYR A 36 -9.13 3.13 7.47
N THR A 37 -9.50 3.81 8.55
CA THR A 37 -10.87 4.25 8.77
C THR A 37 -11.21 5.44 7.87
N ASN A 38 -12.49 5.79 7.82
CA ASN A 38 -12.97 6.95 7.07
C ASN A 38 -12.43 8.29 7.60
N SER A 39 -11.77 8.31 8.75
CA SER A 39 -11.13 9.52 9.30
C SER A 39 -9.76 9.80 8.67
N ALA A 40 -9.14 8.84 8.04
CA ALA A 40 -7.88 9.06 7.32
C ALA A 40 -8.11 9.90 6.07
N SER A 41 -7.11 10.66 5.66
CA SER A 41 -7.19 11.50 4.46
C SER A 41 -5.93 11.30 3.62
N PHE A 42 -6.06 10.52 2.55
CA PHE A 42 -4.96 10.21 1.64
C PHE A 42 -5.32 10.56 0.20
N ASN A 43 -4.31 10.95 -0.56
CA ASN A 43 -4.44 11.29 -1.96
C ASN A 43 -3.08 11.13 -2.67
N ALA A 44 -2.96 11.64 -3.89
CA ALA A 44 -1.73 11.55 -4.67
C ALA A 44 -0.52 12.24 -3.98
N ALA A 45 -0.77 13.17 -3.08
CA ALA A 45 0.30 13.89 -2.36
C ALA A 45 0.78 13.17 -1.10
N THR A 46 0.18 12.04 -0.75
CA THR A 46 0.59 11.24 0.42
C THR A 46 1.99 10.67 0.18
N THR A 47 2.90 10.85 1.14
CA THR A 47 4.32 10.51 0.95
C THR A 47 4.84 9.40 1.83
N ALA A 48 4.20 9.12 2.96
CA ALA A 48 4.70 8.15 3.94
C ALA A 48 3.57 7.46 4.70
N TYR A 49 3.85 6.25 5.15
CA TYR A 49 2.97 5.54 6.07
C TYR A 49 2.78 6.35 7.36
N THR A 50 1.59 6.27 7.91
CA THR A 50 1.26 6.79 9.24
C THR A 50 0.30 5.85 9.94
N SER A 51 0.43 5.72 11.25
CA SER A 51 -0.51 4.94 12.06
C SER A 51 -1.76 5.74 12.43
N ALA A 52 -1.81 7.03 12.12
CA ALA A 52 -2.98 7.86 12.44
C ALA A 52 -4.19 7.40 11.62
N ASN A 53 -5.28 7.10 12.31
CA ASN A 53 -6.53 6.61 11.74
C ASN A 53 -6.43 5.24 11.05
N GLU A 54 -5.38 4.50 11.32
CA GLU A 54 -5.30 3.09 10.93
C GLU A 54 -6.33 2.29 11.73
N VAL A 55 -6.87 1.22 11.13
CA VAL A 55 -7.80 0.34 11.86
C VAL A 55 -7.09 -0.37 13.01
N SER A 56 -7.85 -0.72 14.04
CA SER A 56 -7.31 -1.43 15.20
C SER A 56 -6.96 -2.87 14.87
N ASN A 57 -6.03 -3.44 15.62
CA ASN A 57 -5.68 -4.85 15.51
C ASN A 57 -6.93 -5.73 15.64
N SER A 58 -7.06 -6.71 14.76
CA SER A 58 -8.19 -7.65 14.78
C SER A 58 -7.81 -8.91 14.00
N GLY A 59 -7.95 -10.07 14.61
CA GLY A 59 -7.57 -11.32 13.97
C GLY A 59 -6.12 -11.29 13.52
N SER A 60 -5.88 -11.57 12.25
CA SER A 60 -4.53 -11.53 11.69
C SER A 60 -4.05 -10.13 11.29
N TYR A 61 -4.88 -9.09 11.47
CA TYR A 61 -4.48 -7.71 11.20
C TYR A 61 -3.75 -7.12 12.42
N SER A 62 -2.57 -6.60 12.18
CA SER A 62 -1.80 -5.83 13.18
C SER A 62 -1.41 -4.48 12.61
N ALA A 63 -1.21 -3.50 13.50
CA ALA A 63 -0.76 -2.16 13.09
C ALA A 63 0.47 -2.25 12.18
N GLY A 64 0.48 -1.45 11.13
CA GLY A 64 1.46 -1.54 10.06
C GLY A 64 0.93 -2.32 8.85
N GLY A 65 -0.10 -3.13 9.05
CA GLY A 65 -0.74 -3.88 7.97
C GLY A 65 -0.12 -5.24 7.71
N GLY A 66 -0.49 -5.82 6.58
CA GLY A 66 0.01 -7.11 6.14
C GLY A 66 1.13 -6.98 5.12
N THR A 67 2.07 -7.89 5.18
CA THR A 67 3.16 -7.96 4.20
C THR A 67 2.62 -8.50 2.89
N LEU A 68 2.87 -7.77 1.80
CA LEU A 68 2.54 -8.20 0.45
C LEU A 68 3.63 -9.13 -0.08
N THR A 69 3.23 -10.14 -0.86
CA THR A 69 4.17 -11.03 -1.53
C THR A 69 4.40 -10.53 -2.95
N ASN A 70 5.61 -10.12 -3.26
CA ASN A 70 5.95 -9.60 -4.59
C ASN A 70 5.86 -10.70 -5.65
N VAL A 71 5.30 -10.34 -6.79
CA VAL A 71 5.41 -11.11 -8.03
C VAL A 71 6.39 -10.35 -8.92
N THR A 72 7.43 -11.02 -9.39
CA THR A 72 8.48 -10.36 -10.18
C THR A 72 7.86 -9.63 -11.37
N PRO A 73 8.18 -8.33 -11.56
CA PRO A 73 7.63 -7.55 -12.66
C PRO A 73 7.91 -8.18 -14.02
N THR A 74 6.94 -8.05 -14.90
CA THR A 74 7.00 -8.57 -16.27
C THR A 74 6.53 -7.50 -17.25
N SER A 75 6.46 -7.85 -18.52
CA SER A 75 5.92 -6.97 -19.53
C SER A 75 4.98 -7.72 -20.47
N SER A 76 4.03 -7.00 -21.04
CA SER A 76 3.14 -7.51 -22.07
C SER A 76 3.01 -6.42 -23.13
N GLY A 77 3.49 -6.70 -24.35
CA GLY A 77 3.59 -5.67 -25.38
C GLY A 77 4.48 -4.53 -24.94
N THR A 78 3.93 -3.32 -24.87
CA THR A 78 4.63 -2.11 -24.42
C THR A 78 4.28 -1.74 -22.98
N THR A 79 3.59 -2.62 -22.25
CA THR A 79 3.16 -2.37 -20.87
C THR A 79 4.06 -3.11 -19.90
N GLY A 80 4.63 -2.38 -18.92
CA GLY A 80 5.30 -2.97 -17.77
C GLY A 80 4.26 -3.30 -16.70
N LEU A 81 4.39 -4.45 -16.06
CA LEU A 81 3.43 -4.97 -15.09
C LEU A 81 4.12 -5.32 -13.79
N THR A 82 3.49 -4.97 -12.67
CA THR A 82 3.85 -5.49 -11.36
C THR A 82 2.58 -5.95 -10.65
N ASP A 83 2.73 -6.91 -9.75
CA ASP A 83 1.61 -7.50 -9.03
C ASP A 83 2.08 -7.98 -7.66
N PHE A 84 1.10 -8.24 -6.79
CA PHE A 84 1.31 -8.93 -5.53
C PHE A 84 0.38 -10.13 -5.47
N ALA A 85 0.79 -11.18 -4.76
CA ALA A 85 -0.11 -12.27 -4.45
C ALA A 85 -1.27 -11.76 -3.57
N ASP A 86 -2.38 -12.47 -3.57
CA ASP A 86 -3.56 -12.10 -2.77
C ASP A 86 -3.19 -12.05 -1.29
N LEU A 87 -3.68 -11.00 -0.62
CA LEU A 87 -3.51 -10.81 0.82
C LEU A 87 -4.86 -10.92 1.51
N ALA A 88 -4.93 -11.74 2.56
CA ALA A 88 -6.13 -11.90 3.35
C ALA A 88 -5.83 -11.62 4.82
N PHE A 89 -6.80 -11.00 5.51
CA PHE A 89 -6.79 -10.85 6.96
C PHE A 89 -7.86 -11.75 7.53
N THR A 90 -7.43 -12.86 8.15
CA THR A 90 -8.32 -13.90 8.64
C THR A 90 -8.78 -13.62 10.07
N SER A 91 -9.96 -14.12 10.42
CA SER A 91 -10.57 -13.96 11.76
C SER A 91 -10.62 -12.50 12.22
N ALA A 92 -10.72 -11.56 11.26
CA ALA A 92 -10.71 -10.13 11.53
C ALA A 92 -12.11 -9.55 11.42
N THR A 93 -12.42 -8.62 12.31
CA THR A 93 -13.64 -7.80 12.24
C THR A 93 -13.18 -6.35 12.11
N ILE A 94 -13.20 -5.84 10.87
CA ILE A 94 -12.62 -4.55 10.54
C ILE A 94 -13.61 -3.76 9.71
N THR A 95 -13.75 -2.47 10.03
CA THR A 95 -14.41 -1.50 9.17
C THR A 95 -13.33 -0.60 8.60
N ALA A 96 -13.12 -0.65 7.28
CA ALA A 96 -12.09 0.10 6.61
C ALA A 96 -12.67 0.85 5.41
N ARG A 97 -12.28 2.12 5.24
CA ARG A 97 -12.65 2.91 4.08
C ARG A 97 -11.67 2.74 2.92
N GLY A 98 -10.42 2.48 3.22
CA GLY A 98 -9.40 2.36 2.21
C GLY A 98 -8.10 1.80 2.74
N ALA A 99 -7.10 1.77 1.87
CA ALA A 99 -5.79 1.19 2.16
C ALA A 99 -4.66 2.04 1.60
N LEU A 100 -3.49 1.84 2.18
CA LEU A 100 -2.24 2.44 1.75
C LEU A 100 -1.23 1.32 1.51
N ILE A 101 -0.61 1.31 0.33
CA ILE A 101 0.53 0.43 0.07
C ILE A 101 1.78 1.27 0.24
N TYR A 102 2.75 0.76 1.00
CA TYR A 102 4.00 1.46 1.24
C TYR A 102 5.18 0.50 1.25
N ASN A 103 6.38 1.06 1.10
CA ASN A 103 7.64 0.30 1.10
C ASN A 103 8.24 0.31 2.49
N ASP A 104 8.17 -0.84 3.16
CA ASP A 104 8.67 -1.01 4.53
C ASP A 104 10.21 -1.16 4.57
N SER A 105 10.85 -1.38 3.43
CA SER A 105 12.31 -1.53 3.34
C SER A 105 13.03 -0.20 3.20
N ALA A 106 12.40 0.81 2.62
CA ALA A 106 13.01 2.10 2.37
C ALA A 106 12.86 3.02 3.57
N ALA A 107 13.85 3.88 3.80
CA ALA A 107 13.81 4.83 4.91
C ALA A 107 12.58 5.74 4.83
N GLY A 108 11.88 5.90 5.95
CA GLY A 108 10.68 6.74 6.02
C GLY A 108 9.40 6.10 5.53
N ASP A 109 9.41 4.82 5.20
CA ASP A 109 8.24 4.04 4.77
C ASP A 109 7.46 4.76 3.66
N PRO A 110 8.11 5.06 2.51
CA PRO A 110 7.48 5.84 1.45
C PRO A 110 6.29 5.12 0.84
N THR A 111 5.24 5.89 0.55
CA THR A 111 4.00 5.35 -0.02
C THR A 111 4.12 5.03 -1.50
N VAL A 112 3.36 4.03 -1.91
CA VAL A 112 3.24 3.59 -3.31
C VAL A 112 1.90 4.02 -3.87
N ALA A 113 0.81 3.60 -3.23
CA ALA A 113 -0.53 3.79 -3.74
C ALA A 113 -1.56 3.95 -2.63
N VAL A 114 -2.59 4.71 -2.93
CA VAL A 114 -3.79 4.87 -2.10
C VAL A 114 -4.93 4.14 -2.78
N LEU A 115 -5.64 3.30 -2.04
CA LEU A 115 -6.79 2.56 -2.54
C LEU A 115 -8.05 3.02 -1.80
N ASP A 116 -9.06 3.43 -2.53
CA ASP A 116 -10.33 3.87 -1.99
C ASP A 116 -11.39 2.80 -2.25
N PHE A 117 -11.95 2.23 -1.19
CA PHE A 117 -12.97 1.19 -1.32
C PHE A 117 -14.35 1.76 -1.67
N GLY A 118 -14.52 3.07 -1.59
CA GLY A 118 -15.76 3.76 -1.93
C GLY A 118 -16.79 3.80 -0.82
N ALA A 119 -16.71 2.90 0.14
CA ALA A 119 -17.55 2.83 1.33
C ALA A 119 -16.83 2.02 2.41
N ASP A 120 -17.30 2.14 3.63
CA ASP A 120 -16.80 1.33 4.74
C ASP A 120 -17.22 -0.13 4.61
#